data_fd6e1e1c35b39530bc9a4b91cf382980
#
_entry.id   fd6e1e1c35b39530bc9a4b91cf382980
#
_cell.length_a   1.000
_cell.length_b   1.000
_cell.length_c   1.000
_cell.angle_alpha   90.00
_cell.angle_beta   90.00
_cell.angle_gamma   90.00
#
_symmetry.space_group_name_H-M   'P 1'
#
loop_
_entity.id
_entity.type
_entity.pdbx_description
1 polymer ?
#
loop_
_entity_poly.entity_id
_entity_poly.type
_entity_poly.pdbx_seq_one_letter_code
_entity_poly.pdbx_strand_id
1 'polypeptide(L)'
;MKIIGIARIRNEEGVIEHTLKHLSDKLDSIYIIDDCSTDNTVEICKKFPKVVKVLTVDEWESRPLERLRLEGEQRQTIYDCAVKENPDWIYYFDADEYADFSDIDFEDESIKVFRFWFFDYYITEEDAEKHYLERESVGPEYRDILTLFRPNDNVKFFHRTPVNVGDNIVIQGYVKHYGKSISVKQWEDTCDYYINHLFEPQPGGTTISSKWEKRKGKAIHDESDFGNEFIEWRDINNADVIIDNSQGQAEL
;
A
#
# COMPACT_ATOMS: atom_id res chain seq x y z
N MET A 1 23.39 -0.99 -7.95
CA MET A 1 21.95 -0.76 -8.14
C MET A 1 21.45 0.06 -6.95
N LYS A 2 20.68 1.12 -7.21
CA LYS A 2 20.15 2.04 -6.19
C LYS A 2 18.64 2.03 -6.24
N ILE A 3 17.98 1.59 -5.15
CA ILE A 3 16.53 1.55 -5.02
C ILE A 3 16.11 2.59 -3.99
N ILE A 4 15.26 3.53 -4.39
CA ILE A 4 14.72 4.55 -3.48
C ILE A 4 13.24 4.28 -3.22
N GLY A 5 12.90 4.22 -1.92
CA GLY A 5 11.52 4.14 -1.49
C GLY A 5 10.86 5.50 -1.43
N ILE A 6 9.60 5.59 -1.87
CA ILE A 6 8.76 6.77 -1.70
C ILE A 6 7.41 6.38 -1.10
N ALA A 7 6.93 7.16 -0.15
CA ALA A 7 5.64 6.92 0.49
C ALA A 7 4.90 8.22 0.79
N ARG A 8 3.57 8.18 0.71
CA ARG A 8 2.66 9.16 1.28
C ARG A 8 1.93 8.50 2.43
N ILE A 9 2.03 9.10 3.61
CA ILE A 9 1.51 8.51 4.85
C ILE A 9 0.66 9.50 5.63
N ARG A 10 -0.23 8.97 6.49
CA ARG A 10 -0.99 9.76 7.45
C ARG A 10 -1.48 8.88 8.60
N ASN A 11 -1.13 9.26 9.84
CA ASN A 11 -1.56 8.57 11.07
C ASN A 11 -1.24 7.07 11.08
N GLU A 12 0.02 6.74 10.83
CA GLU A 12 0.52 5.37 10.69
C GLU A 12 1.44 4.95 11.86
N GLU A 13 1.33 5.60 13.04
CA GLU A 13 2.21 5.31 14.19
C GLU A 13 2.20 3.83 14.60
N GLY A 14 1.07 3.13 14.39
CA GLY A 14 0.91 1.72 14.75
C GLY A 14 1.67 0.74 13.85
N VAL A 15 2.07 1.14 12.65
CA VAL A 15 2.63 0.22 11.64
C VAL A 15 3.94 0.70 11.03
N ILE A 16 4.13 2.00 10.85
CA ILE A 16 5.23 2.56 10.05
C ILE A 16 6.62 2.14 10.56
N GLU A 17 6.80 1.94 11.87
CA GLU A 17 8.07 1.50 12.43
C GLU A 17 8.48 0.13 11.88
N HIS A 18 7.55 -0.79 11.84
CA HIS A 18 7.79 -2.16 11.37
C HIS A 18 8.03 -2.18 9.86
N THR A 19 7.27 -1.41 9.10
CA THR A 19 7.46 -1.27 7.64
C THR A 19 8.82 -0.70 7.30
N LEU A 20 9.25 0.36 7.98
CA LEU A 20 10.57 0.94 7.77
C LEU A 20 11.70 -0.02 8.17
N LYS A 21 11.53 -0.80 9.25
CA LYS A 21 12.47 -1.88 9.59
C LYS A 21 12.57 -2.92 8.47
N HIS A 22 11.44 -3.38 7.97
CA HIS A 22 11.36 -4.36 6.89
C HIS A 22 12.03 -3.86 5.59
N LEU A 23 11.86 -2.57 5.26
CA LEU A 23 12.40 -1.98 4.04
C LEU A 23 13.86 -1.53 4.17
N SER A 24 14.39 -1.35 5.39
CA SER A 24 15.72 -0.79 5.61
C SER A 24 16.85 -1.59 4.96
N ASP A 25 16.72 -2.91 4.85
CA ASP A 25 17.71 -3.77 4.19
C ASP A 25 17.52 -3.88 2.68
N LYS A 26 16.39 -3.42 2.16
CA LYS A 26 16.01 -3.53 0.75
C LYS A 26 16.22 -2.24 -0.04
N LEU A 27 16.18 -1.10 0.64
CA LEU A 27 16.22 0.22 0.03
C LEU A 27 17.50 0.98 0.43
N ASP A 28 18.01 1.80 -0.48
CA ASP A 28 19.17 2.66 -0.22
C ASP A 28 18.79 3.90 0.56
N SER A 29 17.64 4.50 0.23
CA SER A 29 17.06 5.63 0.95
C SER A 29 15.54 5.66 0.81
N ILE A 30 14.88 6.38 1.71
CA ILE A 30 13.43 6.50 1.77
C ILE A 30 13.05 7.98 1.86
N TYR A 31 12.09 8.38 1.05
CA TYR A 31 11.50 9.71 1.01
C TYR A 31 10.03 9.61 1.38
N ILE A 32 9.61 10.43 2.32
CA ILE A 32 8.25 10.38 2.86
C ILE A 32 7.60 11.75 2.71
N ILE A 33 6.33 11.77 2.30
CA ILE A 33 5.46 12.92 2.47
C ILE A 33 4.36 12.55 3.47
N ASP A 34 4.28 13.32 4.54
CA ASP A 34 3.28 13.21 5.58
C ASP A 34 2.10 14.13 5.28
N ASP A 35 0.92 13.56 5.15
CA ASP A 35 -0.32 14.27 4.89
C ASP A 35 -0.99 14.72 6.19
N CYS A 36 -0.29 15.56 6.96
CA CYS A 36 -0.80 16.17 8.19
C CYS A 36 -1.17 15.15 9.28
N SER A 37 -0.24 14.26 9.63
CA SER A 37 -0.42 13.34 10.77
C SER A 37 -0.57 14.09 12.08
N THR A 38 -1.42 13.56 12.96
CA THR A 38 -1.71 14.10 14.29
C THR A 38 -1.17 13.21 15.42
N ASP A 39 -0.57 12.09 15.06
CA ASP A 39 0.05 11.09 15.93
C ASP A 39 1.60 11.17 15.86
N ASN A 40 2.30 10.12 16.31
CA ASN A 40 3.77 10.09 16.33
C ASN A 40 4.40 9.62 15.01
N THR A 41 3.65 9.48 13.93
CA THR A 41 4.12 8.95 12.63
C THR A 41 5.40 9.63 12.16
N VAL A 42 5.42 10.96 12.09
CA VAL A 42 6.57 11.75 11.62
C VAL A 42 7.80 11.55 12.49
N GLU A 43 7.60 11.54 13.82
CA GLU A 43 8.69 11.37 14.78
C GLU A 43 9.29 9.96 14.71
N ILE A 44 8.48 8.95 14.41
CA ILE A 44 8.97 7.58 14.18
C ILE A 44 9.81 7.55 12.89
N CYS A 45 9.30 8.09 11.80
CA CYS A 45 10.01 8.11 10.51
C CYS A 45 11.40 8.74 10.62
N LYS A 46 11.51 9.87 11.32
CA LYS A 46 12.78 10.60 11.50
C LYS A 46 13.86 9.82 12.25
N LYS A 47 13.51 8.76 12.99
CA LYS A 47 14.48 7.91 13.71
C LYS A 47 15.21 6.92 12.80
N PHE A 48 14.71 6.68 11.59
CA PHE A 48 15.30 5.71 10.67
C PHE A 48 16.38 6.34 9.79
N PRO A 49 17.63 5.84 9.82
CA PRO A 49 18.72 6.42 9.03
C PRO A 49 18.48 6.37 7.52
N LYS A 50 17.68 5.42 7.04
CA LYS A 50 17.31 5.29 5.63
C LYS A 50 16.26 6.33 5.21
N VAL A 51 15.52 6.91 6.13
CA VAL A 51 14.57 8.00 5.85
C VAL A 51 15.35 9.30 5.75
N VAL A 52 15.73 9.67 4.53
CA VAL A 52 16.56 10.85 4.27
C VAL A 52 15.76 12.14 4.15
N LYS A 53 14.45 12.01 3.93
CA LYS A 53 13.56 13.18 3.83
C LYS A 53 12.15 12.86 4.29
N VAL A 54 11.61 13.73 5.14
CA VAL A 54 10.19 13.78 5.48
C VAL A 54 9.69 15.18 5.15
N LEU A 55 8.77 15.28 4.21
CA LEU A 55 8.01 16.49 3.93
C LEU A 55 6.70 16.42 4.70
N THR A 56 6.24 17.53 5.27
CA THR A 56 4.96 17.61 5.98
C THR A 56 4.06 18.60 5.29
N VAL A 57 2.76 18.29 5.24
CA VAL A 57 1.71 19.18 4.75
C VAL A 57 1.12 19.92 5.96
N ASP A 58 0.96 21.23 5.84
CA ASP A 58 0.53 22.08 6.97
C ASP A 58 -0.95 21.96 7.29
N GLU A 59 -1.78 21.72 6.26
CA GLU A 59 -3.23 21.65 6.40
C GLU A 59 -3.80 20.41 5.72
N TRP A 60 -4.66 19.70 6.44
CA TRP A 60 -5.37 18.55 5.89
C TRP A 60 -6.61 18.98 5.10
N GLU A 61 -6.67 18.55 3.85
CA GLU A 61 -7.83 18.79 2.99
C GLU A 61 -8.96 17.78 3.28
N SER A 62 -10.10 18.25 3.70
CA SER A 62 -11.27 17.42 4.04
C SER A 62 -12.23 17.19 2.88
N ARG A 63 -12.17 18.03 1.83
CA ARG A 63 -13.05 17.91 0.65
C ARG A 63 -12.60 16.76 -0.24
N PRO A 64 -13.45 15.75 -0.50
CA PRO A 64 -13.03 14.50 -1.15
C PRO A 64 -12.32 14.67 -2.50
N LEU A 65 -12.89 15.45 -3.41
CA LEU A 65 -12.32 15.63 -4.75
C LEU A 65 -10.98 16.40 -4.73
N GLU A 66 -10.87 17.43 -3.90
CA GLU A 66 -9.62 18.16 -3.72
C GLU A 66 -8.55 17.30 -3.08
N ARG A 67 -8.94 16.42 -2.15
CA ARG A 67 -8.04 15.47 -1.54
C ARG A 67 -7.45 14.49 -2.56
N LEU A 68 -8.25 13.92 -3.45
CA LEU A 68 -7.77 13.03 -4.51
C LEU A 68 -6.76 13.74 -5.42
N ARG A 69 -7.04 15.00 -5.77
CA ARG A 69 -6.10 15.82 -6.56
C ARG A 69 -4.79 16.04 -5.80
N LEU A 70 -4.87 16.49 -4.55
CA LEU A 70 -3.69 16.74 -3.70
C LEU A 70 -2.89 15.48 -3.44
N GLU A 71 -3.54 14.34 -3.31
CA GLU A 71 -2.89 13.04 -3.17
C GLU A 71 -1.94 12.74 -4.33
N GLY A 72 -2.38 12.98 -5.57
CA GLY A 72 -1.52 12.86 -6.74
C GLY A 72 -0.36 13.86 -6.74
N GLU A 73 -0.63 15.12 -6.40
CA GLU A 73 0.40 16.17 -6.32
C GLU A 73 1.44 15.91 -5.24
N GLN A 74 1.02 15.41 -4.08
CA GLN A 74 1.92 15.02 -2.99
C GLN A 74 2.83 13.86 -3.42
N ARG A 75 2.29 12.82 -4.05
CA ARG A 75 3.08 11.70 -4.58
C ARG A 75 4.04 12.16 -5.68
N GLN A 76 3.61 13.04 -6.57
CA GLN A 76 4.50 13.63 -7.57
C GLN A 76 5.63 14.43 -6.91
N THR A 77 5.32 15.23 -5.89
CA THR A 77 6.31 16.02 -5.17
C THR A 77 7.40 15.15 -4.54
N ILE A 78 7.03 14.05 -3.89
CA ILE A 78 8.01 13.16 -3.27
C ILE A 78 8.80 12.37 -4.31
N TYR A 79 8.18 11.96 -5.41
CA TYR A 79 8.86 11.38 -6.56
C TYR A 79 9.90 12.33 -7.15
N ASP A 80 9.53 13.58 -7.42
CA ASP A 80 10.43 14.61 -7.97
C ASP A 80 11.61 14.94 -7.02
N CYS A 81 11.45 14.70 -5.72
CA CYS A 81 12.55 14.77 -4.78
C CYS A 81 13.49 13.57 -4.89
N ALA A 82 12.92 12.37 -4.96
CA ALA A 82 13.67 11.12 -4.96
C ALA A 82 14.50 10.93 -6.23
N VAL A 83 13.97 11.29 -7.40
CA VAL A 83 14.68 11.10 -8.69
C VAL A 83 15.95 11.96 -8.83
N LYS A 84 16.09 13.02 -8.04
CA LYS A 84 17.31 13.86 -8.02
C LYS A 84 18.54 13.10 -7.52
N GLU A 85 18.33 11.99 -6.84
CA GLU A 85 19.38 11.08 -6.37
C GLU A 85 19.83 10.09 -7.44
N ASN A 86 19.29 10.16 -8.67
CA ASN A 86 19.53 9.25 -9.78
C ASN A 86 19.40 7.76 -9.40
N PRO A 87 18.22 7.31 -8.90
CA PRO A 87 17.99 5.91 -8.60
C PRO A 87 17.88 5.07 -9.88
N ASP A 88 18.23 3.78 -9.77
CA ASP A 88 17.94 2.78 -10.79
C ASP A 88 16.46 2.39 -10.75
N TRP A 89 15.89 2.37 -9.53
CA TRP A 89 14.50 1.99 -9.27
C TRP A 89 13.85 2.88 -8.22
N ILE A 90 12.56 3.14 -8.41
CA ILE A 90 11.66 3.73 -7.40
C ILE A 90 10.71 2.65 -6.92
N TYR A 91 10.68 2.44 -5.61
CA TYR A 91 9.69 1.62 -4.93
C TYR A 91 8.66 2.52 -4.23
N TYR A 92 7.44 2.50 -4.73
CA TYR A 92 6.32 3.22 -4.11
C TYR A 92 5.55 2.26 -3.18
N PHE A 93 5.32 2.66 -1.93
CA PHE A 93 4.68 1.82 -0.91
C PHE A 93 3.73 2.60 0.00
N ASP A 94 2.77 1.91 0.59
CA ASP A 94 1.97 2.39 1.71
C ASP A 94 2.50 1.77 3.04
N ALA A 95 2.12 2.36 4.19
CA ALA A 95 2.71 2.02 5.49
C ALA A 95 2.39 0.60 6.00
N ASP A 96 1.35 -0.02 5.47
CA ASP A 96 0.84 -1.34 5.81
C ASP A 96 1.20 -2.43 4.78
N GLU A 97 2.16 -2.14 3.87
CA GLU A 97 2.59 -3.01 2.79
C GLU A 97 4.01 -3.56 3.03
N TYR A 98 4.13 -4.88 2.99
CA TYR A 98 5.39 -5.61 3.19
C TYR A 98 5.77 -6.35 1.91
N ALA A 99 6.61 -5.72 1.09
CA ALA A 99 7.07 -6.33 -0.15
C ALA A 99 8.22 -7.32 0.07
N ASP A 100 8.21 -8.39 -0.70
CA ASP A 100 9.34 -9.30 -0.84
C ASP A 100 9.96 -9.14 -2.23
N PHE A 101 11.25 -8.81 -2.25
CA PHE A 101 12.04 -8.61 -3.46
C PHE A 101 12.94 -9.81 -3.79
N SER A 102 12.84 -10.91 -3.04
CA SER A 102 13.77 -12.06 -3.18
C SER A 102 13.76 -12.69 -4.57
N ASP A 103 12.62 -12.64 -5.23
CA ASP A 103 12.41 -13.25 -6.55
C ASP A 103 12.58 -12.24 -7.70
N ILE A 104 12.91 -10.96 -7.42
CA ILE A 104 13.00 -9.93 -8.45
C ILE A 104 14.29 -10.07 -9.23
N ASP A 105 14.18 -10.24 -10.55
CA ASP A 105 15.31 -10.22 -11.46
C ASP A 105 15.66 -8.78 -11.88
N PHE A 106 16.56 -8.16 -11.15
CA PHE A 106 17.04 -6.82 -11.45
C PHE A 106 18.09 -6.76 -12.57
N GLU A 107 18.63 -7.90 -13.01
CA GLU A 107 19.69 -7.97 -14.03
C GLU A 107 19.15 -7.76 -15.46
N ASP A 108 17.87 -8.00 -15.70
CA ASP A 108 17.25 -7.72 -16.98
C ASP A 108 16.99 -6.22 -17.16
N GLU A 109 17.91 -5.54 -17.85
CA GLU A 109 17.81 -4.11 -18.12
C GLU A 109 16.60 -3.72 -19.00
N SER A 110 16.02 -4.69 -19.72
CA SER A 110 14.84 -4.43 -20.55
C SER A 110 13.60 -4.17 -19.71
N ILE A 111 13.49 -4.75 -18.52
CA ILE A 111 12.34 -4.60 -17.62
C ILE A 111 12.28 -3.15 -17.09
N LYS A 112 11.12 -2.54 -17.20
CA LYS A 112 10.85 -1.17 -16.73
C LYS A 112 9.98 -1.11 -15.50
N VAL A 113 9.16 -2.12 -15.28
CA VAL A 113 8.16 -2.15 -14.22
C VAL A 113 8.04 -3.56 -13.66
N PHE A 114 8.06 -3.67 -12.34
CA PHE A 114 7.59 -4.85 -11.63
C PHE A 114 6.24 -4.55 -11.00
N ARG A 115 5.27 -5.42 -11.27
CA ARG A 115 4.02 -5.50 -10.55
C ARG A 115 4.11 -6.67 -9.59
N PHE A 116 3.58 -6.49 -8.39
CA PHE A 116 3.66 -7.50 -7.33
C PHE A 116 2.31 -8.16 -7.15
N TRP A 117 2.30 -9.45 -6.84
CA TRP A 117 1.13 -10.12 -6.33
C TRP A 117 0.82 -9.61 -4.92
N PHE A 118 -0.37 -9.08 -4.75
CA PHE A 118 -0.78 -8.36 -3.56
C PHE A 118 -1.88 -9.16 -2.85
N PHE A 119 -1.61 -9.58 -1.61
CA PHE A 119 -2.50 -10.38 -0.81
C PHE A 119 -2.95 -9.65 0.44
N ASP A 120 -4.26 -9.63 0.68
CA ASP A 120 -4.85 -9.01 1.87
C ASP A 120 -4.85 -9.99 3.04
N TYR A 121 -4.33 -9.56 4.18
CA TYR A 121 -4.43 -10.24 5.46
C TYR A 121 -5.70 -9.81 6.20
N TYR A 122 -6.26 -10.73 6.99
CA TYR A 122 -7.50 -10.51 7.72
C TYR A 122 -7.33 -10.84 9.20
N ILE A 123 -8.21 -10.28 10.04
CA ILE A 123 -8.37 -10.70 11.43
C ILE A 123 -9.43 -11.79 11.45
N THR A 124 -9.10 -12.94 12.02
CA THR A 124 -10.03 -14.04 12.28
C THR A 124 -10.29 -14.17 13.79
N GLU A 125 -11.31 -14.92 14.19
CA GLU A 125 -11.58 -15.19 15.62
C GLU A 125 -10.38 -15.86 16.30
N GLU A 126 -9.68 -16.71 15.58
CA GLU A 126 -8.53 -17.49 16.11
C GLU A 126 -7.28 -16.65 16.36
N ASP A 127 -7.12 -15.53 15.65
CA ASP A 127 -5.92 -14.69 15.70
C ASP A 127 -6.18 -13.23 16.10
N ALA A 128 -7.40 -12.90 16.54
CA ALA A 128 -7.77 -11.54 16.89
C ALA A 128 -6.86 -10.90 17.96
N GLU A 129 -6.37 -11.71 18.91
CA GLU A 129 -5.50 -11.26 19.99
C GLU A 129 -4.00 -11.25 19.62
N LYS A 130 -3.63 -11.79 18.43
CA LYS A 130 -2.24 -11.76 17.97
C LYS A 130 -1.85 -10.38 17.45
N HIS A 131 -0.55 -10.09 17.54
CA HIS A 131 0.00 -8.96 16.80
C HIS A 131 -0.18 -9.17 15.29
N TYR A 132 -0.46 -8.11 14.52
CA TYR A 132 -0.79 -8.25 13.09
C TYR A 132 0.29 -8.95 12.26
N LEU A 133 1.57 -8.84 12.65
CA LEU A 133 2.67 -9.54 11.98
C LEU A 133 2.72 -11.05 12.28
N GLU A 134 1.97 -11.51 13.27
CA GLU A 134 1.87 -12.93 13.66
C GLU A 134 0.64 -13.60 13.06
N ARG A 135 -0.20 -12.84 12.34
CA ARG A 135 -1.37 -13.37 11.65
C ARG A 135 -0.95 -14.05 10.37
N GLU A 136 -1.62 -15.17 10.08
CA GLU A 136 -1.33 -16.00 8.93
C GLU A 136 -2.50 -16.13 7.98
N SER A 137 -3.72 -15.71 8.39
CA SER A 137 -4.92 -15.78 7.59
C SER A 137 -4.92 -14.76 6.46
N VAL A 138 -4.89 -15.23 5.23
CA VAL A 138 -4.83 -14.43 4.01
C VAL A 138 -5.94 -14.84 3.05
N GLY A 139 -6.53 -13.86 2.35
CA GLY A 139 -7.45 -14.17 1.24
C GLY A 139 -6.70 -14.89 0.12
N PRO A 140 -7.29 -15.94 -0.48
CA PRO A 140 -6.66 -16.66 -1.60
C PRO A 140 -6.62 -15.83 -2.88
N GLU A 141 -7.31 -14.71 -2.92
CA GLU A 141 -7.35 -13.81 -4.06
C GLU A 141 -6.16 -12.88 -4.05
N TYR A 142 -5.53 -12.74 -5.19
CA TYR A 142 -4.54 -11.70 -5.39
C TYR A 142 -4.98 -10.71 -6.47
N ARG A 143 -4.42 -9.53 -6.38
CA ARG A 143 -4.36 -8.54 -7.46
C ARG A 143 -2.91 -8.19 -7.71
N ASP A 144 -2.58 -7.81 -8.93
CA ASP A 144 -1.25 -7.31 -9.22
C ASP A 144 -1.23 -5.78 -9.12
N ILE A 145 -0.27 -5.24 -8.40
CA ILE A 145 -0.11 -3.80 -8.23
C ILE A 145 1.26 -3.33 -8.73
N LEU A 146 1.27 -2.13 -9.30
CA LEU A 146 2.50 -1.46 -9.73
C LEU A 146 3.11 -0.71 -8.56
N THR A 147 4.26 -1.14 -8.10
CA THR A 147 4.94 -0.50 -6.97
C THR A 147 6.43 -0.26 -7.21
N LEU A 148 7.07 -0.98 -8.15
CA LEU A 148 8.50 -0.88 -8.42
C LEU A 148 8.73 -0.58 -9.90
N PHE A 149 9.39 0.53 -10.21
CA PHE A 149 9.59 0.96 -11.61
C PHE A 149 10.86 1.76 -11.80
N ARG A 150 11.39 1.76 -13.02
CA ARG A 150 12.52 2.61 -13.41
C ARG A 150 12.04 4.06 -13.59
N PRO A 151 12.70 5.04 -12.95
CA PRO A 151 12.32 6.44 -13.10
C PRO A 151 12.55 6.95 -14.53
N ASN A 152 11.71 7.88 -14.97
CA ASN A 152 11.89 8.64 -16.20
C ASN A 152 11.16 10.00 -16.11
N ASP A 153 11.44 10.92 -17.02
CA ASP A 153 10.92 12.29 -17.01
C ASP A 153 9.40 12.38 -17.25
N ASN A 154 8.76 11.30 -17.71
CA ASN A 154 7.34 11.30 -18.09
C ASN A 154 6.44 10.73 -16.98
N VAL A 155 7.01 10.13 -15.93
CA VAL A 155 6.23 9.56 -14.82
C VAL A 155 5.36 10.62 -14.17
N LYS A 156 4.07 10.31 -14.02
CA LYS A 156 3.08 11.17 -13.38
C LYS A 156 2.23 10.39 -12.39
N PHE A 157 1.97 11.04 -11.27
CA PHE A 157 1.00 10.59 -10.27
C PHE A 157 -0.25 11.46 -10.36
N PHE A 158 -1.38 10.88 -10.73
CA PHE A 158 -2.69 11.54 -10.63
C PHE A 158 -3.42 11.09 -9.35
N HIS A 159 -3.14 9.89 -8.90
CA HIS A 159 -3.52 9.27 -7.64
C HIS A 159 -2.48 8.20 -7.26
N ARG A 160 -2.88 7.10 -6.63
CA ARG A 160 -1.95 6.09 -6.11
C ARG A 160 -1.00 5.52 -7.17
N THR A 161 -1.54 5.08 -8.30
CA THR A 161 -0.75 4.40 -9.32
C THR A 161 -0.08 5.40 -10.26
N PRO A 162 1.25 5.34 -10.44
CA PRO A 162 1.93 6.18 -11.43
C PRO A 162 1.61 5.72 -12.85
N VAL A 163 1.63 6.68 -13.79
CA VAL A 163 1.48 6.43 -15.21
C VAL A 163 2.77 6.79 -15.97
N ASN A 164 2.92 6.33 -17.20
CA ASN A 164 4.08 6.55 -18.08
C ASN A 164 5.38 5.97 -17.53
N VAL A 165 5.28 4.88 -16.79
CA VAL A 165 6.44 4.19 -16.19
C VAL A 165 7.21 3.29 -17.17
N GLY A 166 6.66 3.01 -18.37
CA GLY A 166 7.22 2.16 -19.42
C GLY A 166 6.33 0.95 -19.71
N ASP A 167 6.65 0.26 -20.82
CA ASP A 167 5.79 -0.78 -21.40
C ASP A 167 6.26 -2.21 -21.10
N ASN A 168 7.53 -2.41 -20.71
CA ASN A 168 8.01 -3.74 -20.37
C ASN A 168 7.76 -4.04 -18.89
N ILE A 169 6.65 -4.72 -18.65
CA ILE A 169 6.07 -4.99 -17.31
C ILE A 169 6.19 -6.48 -17.02
N VAL A 170 6.70 -6.81 -15.84
CA VAL A 170 6.74 -8.19 -15.32
C VAL A 170 5.97 -8.24 -14.02
N ILE A 171 5.21 -9.32 -13.80
CA ILE A 171 4.56 -9.59 -12.51
C ILE A 171 5.46 -10.54 -11.74
N GLN A 172 6.06 -10.07 -10.64
CA GLN A 172 7.01 -10.85 -9.86
C GLN A 172 7.11 -10.28 -8.44
N GLY A 173 7.33 -11.17 -7.44
CA GLY A 173 7.37 -10.78 -6.03
C GLY A 173 5.99 -10.69 -5.38
N TYR A 174 5.97 -10.51 -4.08
CA TYR A 174 4.75 -10.50 -3.27
C TYR A 174 4.69 -9.27 -2.38
N VAL A 175 3.47 -8.78 -2.13
CA VAL A 175 3.18 -7.81 -1.07
C VAL A 175 2.16 -8.40 -0.11
N LYS A 176 2.53 -8.45 1.16
CA LYS A 176 1.60 -8.69 2.27
C LYS A 176 0.97 -7.37 2.65
N HIS A 177 -0.34 -7.27 2.53
CA HIS A 177 -1.08 -6.07 2.87
C HIS A 177 -1.87 -6.27 4.16
N TYR A 178 -1.51 -5.51 5.17
CA TYR A 178 -2.08 -5.61 6.51
C TYR A 178 -3.22 -4.62 6.79
N GLY A 179 -3.63 -3.80 5.83
CA GLY A 179 -4.62 -2.75 6.02
C GLY A 179 -5.96 -3.19 6.62
N LYS A 180 -6.29 -4.48 6.48
CA LYS A 180 -7.49 -5.07 7.07
C LYS A 180 -7.22 -5.88 8.34
N SER A 181 -5.96 -5.99 8.75
CA SER A 181 -5.54 -6.91 9.81
C SER A 181 -4.70 -6.28 10.91
N ILE A 182 -4.52 -4.97 10.94
CA ILE A 182 -3.71 -4.30 11.96
C ILE A 182 -4.32 -4.48 13.35
N SER A 183 -5.57 -4.05 13.53
CA SER A 183 -6.35 -4.26 14.75
C SER A 183 -7.82 -3.96 14.50
N VAL A 184 -8.70 -4.44 15.38
CA VAL A 184 -10.12 -4.11 15.36
C VAL A 184 -10.33 -2.59 15.41
N LYS A 185 -9.58 -1.89 16.28
CA LYS A 185 -9.66 -0.42 16.37
C LYS A 185 -9.28 0.25 15.06
N GLN A 186 -8.15 -0.14 14.44
CA GLN A 186 -7.70 0.43 13.17
C GLN A 186 -8.71 0.19 12.04
N TRP A 187 -9.33 -0.99 12.00
CA TRP A 187 -10.40 -1.27 11.04
C TRP A 187 -11.60 -0.32 11.20
N GLU A 188 -12.06 -0.11 12.45
CA GLU A 188 -13.18 0.81 12.72
C GLU A 188 -12.81 2.26 12.37
N ASP A 189 -11.61 2.71 12.73
CA ASP A 189 -11.10 4.03 12.38
C ASP A 189 -11.02 4.21 10.86
N THR A 190 -10.58 3.18 10.13
CA THR A 190 -10.52 3.15 8.66
C THR A 190 -11.93 3.23 8.06
N CYS A 191 -12.89 2.46 8.59
CA CYS A 191 -14.29 2.54 8.16
C CYS A 191 -14.85 3.95 8.35
N ASP A 192 -14.65 4.54 9.52
CA ASP A 192 -15.12 5.89 9.82
C ASP A 192 -14.46 6.94 8.90
N TYR A 193 -13.18 6.79 8.62
CA TYR A 193 -12.48 7.66 7.70
C TYR A 193 -13.10 7.61 6.29
N TYR A 194 -13.30 6.42 5.72
CA TYR A 194 -13.87 6.27 4.37
C TYR A 194 -15.34 6.69 4.31
N ILE A 195 -16.13 6.44 5.36
CA ILE A 195 -17.53 6.87 5.43
C ILE A 195 -17.64 8.41 5.43
N ASN A 196 -16.77 9.09 6.17
CA ASN A 196 -16.89 10.52 6.40
C ASN A 196 -16.11 11.38 5.40
N HIS A 197 -15.07 10.83 4.75
CA HIS A 197 -14.10 11.63 3.99
C HIS A 197 -13.89 11.20 2.54
N LEU A 198 -14.41 10.03 2.12
CA LEU A 198 -14.34 9.63 0.72
C LEU A 198 -15.75 9.49 0.15
N PHE A 199 -16.07 10.39 -0.76
CA PHE A 199 -17.31 10.33 -1.54
C PHE A 199 -16.95 10.12 -3.01
N GLU A 200 -17.14 8.89 -3.52
CA GLU A 200 -17.09 8.62 -4.95
C GLU A 200 -18.36 7.90 -5.39
N PRO A 201 -19.04 8.39 -6.43
CA PRO A 201 -20.12 7.65 -7.07
C PRO A 201 -19.55 6.37 -7.71
N GLN A 202 -20.10 5.21 -7.33
CA GLN A 202 -19.78 3.95 -7.98
C GLN A 202 -20.76 3.65 -9.11
N PRO A 203 -20.34 2.87 -10.15
CA PRO A 203 -21.27 2.35 -11.14
C PRO A 203 -22.43 1.61 -10.45
N GLY A 204 -23.68 1.92 -10.85
CA GLY A 204 -24.87 1.33 -10.25
C GLY A 204 -25.50 2.11 -9.10
N GLY A 205 -25.02 3.33 -8.79
CA GLY A 205 -25.62 4.24 -7.80
C GLY A 205 -25.24 3.97 -6.35
N THR A 206 -24.27 3.09 -6.10
CA THR A 206 -23.63 2.96 -4.79
C THR A 206 -22.54 4.00 -4.59
N THR A 207 -22.18 4.27 -3.35
CA THR A 207 -21.05 5.16 -3.00
C THR A 207 -20.01 4.35 -2.23
N ILE A 208 -18.76 4.82 -2.21
CA ILE A 208 -17.71 4.21 -1.38
C ILE A 208 -18.13 4.22 0.08
N SER A 209 -18.74 5.31 0.58
CA SER A 209 -19.25 5.38 1.95
C SER A 209 -20.21 4.23 2.26
N SER A 210 -21.17 3.91 1.36
CA SER A 210 -22.13 2.83 1.59
C SER A 210 -21.48 1.43 1.64
N LYS A 211 -20.37 1.22 0.95
CA LYS A 211 -19.56 -0.01 1.05
C LYS A 211 -18.93 -0.11 2.45
N TRP A 212 -18.35 0.98 2.93
CA TRP A 212 -17.68 1.02 4.23
C TRP A 212 -18.66 0.99 5.41
N GLU A 213 -19.86 1.58 5.28
CA GLU A 213 -20.94 1.41 6.25
C GLU A 213 -21.31 -0.05 6.49
N LYS A 214 -21.29 -0.88 5.44
CA LYS A 214 -21.56 -2.33 5.56
C LYS A 214 -20.41 -3.12 6.20
N ARG A 215 -19.20 -2.60 6.13
CA ARG A 215 -17.99 -3.21 6.69
C ARG A 215 -17.75 -2.82 8.14
N LYS A 216 -18.25 -1.66 8.57
CA LYS A 216 -18.14 -1.19 9.95
C LYS A 216 -18.77 -2.19 10.90
N GLY A 217 -18.10 -2.46 12.03
CA GLY A 217 -18.50 -3.47 13.01
C GLY A 217 -18.19 -4.92 12.61
N LYS A 218 -17.42 -5.13 11.51
CA LYS A 218 -17.06 -6.45 11.01
C LYS A 218 -15.54 -6.57 10.81
N ALA A 219 -14.79 -6.22 11.85
CA ALA A 219 -13.33 -6.31 11.82
C ALA A 219 -12.81 -7.76 11.87
N ILE A 220 -13.58 -8.65 12.49
CA ILE A 220 -13.30 -10.10 12.52
C ILE A 220 -14.05 -10.72 11.34
N HIS A 221 -13.32 -11.45 10.52
CA HIS A 221 -13.81 -11.98 9.25
C HIS A 221 -13.86 -13.50 9.30
N ASP A 222 -14.93 -14.07 8.74
CA ASP A 222 -15.08 -15.53 8.54
C ASP A 222 -14.62 -15.97 7.15
N GLU A 223 -14.60 -15.03 6.20
CA GLU A 223 -14.23 -15.22 4.80
C GLU A 223 -13.59 -13.94 4.23
N SER A 224 -12.94 -14.07 3.08
CA SER A 224 -12.37 -12.92 2.37
C SER A 224 -13.45 -11.95 1.86
N ASP A 225 -13.07 -10.76 1.43
CA ASP A 225 -13.96 -9.78 0.81
C ASP A 225 -14.71 -10.32 -0.44
N PHE A 226 -14.27 -11.45 -0.98
CA PHE A 226 -14.83 -12.11 -2.16
C PHE A 226 -15.61 -13.40 -1.82
N GLY A 227 -15.74 -13.72 -0.53
CA GLY A 227 -16.51 -14.86 -0.05
C GLY A 227 -15.78 -16.20 -0.16
N ASN A 228 -14.45 -16.18 -0.13
CA ASN A 228 -13.63 -17.39 -0.14
C ASN A 228 -13.04 -17.68 1.24
N GLU A 229 -12.86 -18.98 1.54
CA GLU A 229 -12.17 -19.42 2.75
C GLU A 229 -10.73 -18.90 2.78
N PHE A 230 -10.23 -18.54 3.97
CA PHE A 230 -8.85 -18.13 4.14
C PHE A 230 -7.88 -19.29 3.93
N ILE A 231 -6.68 -18.94 3.47
CA ILE A 231 -5.53 -19.85 3.44
C ILE A 231 -4.46 -19.33 4.40
N GLU A 232 -3.50 -20.19 4.77
CA GLU A 232 -2.32 -19.74 5.48
C GLU A 232 -1.26 -19.20 4.51
N TRP A 233 -0.52 -18.19 4.93
CA TRP A 233 0.50 -17.59 4.07
C TRP A 233 1.49 -18.61 3.50
N ARG A 234 1.86 -19.63 4.29
CA ARG A 234 2.78 -20.71 3.83
C ARG A 234 2.26 -21.49 2.62
N ASP A 235 0.96 -21.48 2.39
CA ASP A 235 0.32 -22.20 1.29
C ASP A 235 0.14 -21.35 0.02
N ILE A 236 0.60 -20.08 0.06
CA ILE A 236 0.41 -19.11 -1.04
C ILE A 236 1.07 -19.56 -2.36
N ASN A 237 2.11 -20.40 -2.30
CA ASN A 237 2.76 -20.93 -3.51
C ASN A 237 2.05 -22.16 -4.10
N ASN A 238 0.93 -22.60 -3.52
CA ASN A 238 0.12 -23.66 -4.05
C ASN A 238 -0.89 -23.12 -5.06
N ALA A 239 -0.62 -23.30 -6.35
CA ALA A 239 -1.45 -22.77 -7.44
C ALA A 239 -2.93 -23.22 -7.41
N ASP A 240 -3.22 -24.35 -6.73
CA ASP A 240 -4.59 -24.89 -6.64
C ASP A 240 -5.49 -24.07 -5.67
N VAL A 241 -4.90 -23.24 -4.80
CA VAL A 241 -5.65 -22.45 -3.81
C VAL A 241 -5.63 -20.94 -4.09
N ILE A 242 -4.87 -20.49 -5.10
CA ILE A 242 -4.76 -19.06 -5.43
C ILE A 242 -5.78 -18.67 -6.50
N ILE A 243 -6.47 -17.57 -6.28
CA ILE A 243 -7.49 -17.03 -7.17
C ILE A 243 -7.00 -15.71 -7.76
N ASP A 244 -6.84 -15.65 -9.09
CA ASP A 244 -6.53 -14.42 -9.80
C ASP A 244 -7.76 -13.50 -9.84
N ASN A 245 -7.66 -12.38 -9.14
CA ASN A 245 -8.69 -11.35 -9.10
C ASN A 245 -8.25 -10.03 -9.75
N SER A 246 -7.21 -10.05 -10.56
CA SER A 246 -6.68 -8.86 -11.24
C SER A 246 -7.71 -8.18 -12.16
N GLN A 247 -8.70 -8.94 -12.64
CA GLN A 247 -9.79 -8.43 -13.47
C GLN A 247 -10.86 -7.67 -12.65
N GLY A 248 -10.93 -7.85 -11.33
CA GLY A 248 -11.87 -7.18 -10.44
C GLY A 248 -11.44 -5.80 -9.96
N GLN A 249 -10.29 -5.31 -10.40
CA GLN A 249 -9.68 -4.04 -9.92
C GLN A 249 -10.37 -2.75 -10.41
N ALA A 250 -11.41 -2.81 -11.20
CA ALA A 250 -12.18 -1.62 -11.58
C ALA A 250 -12.94 -0.98 -10.40
N GLU A 251 -12.79 -1.49 -9.18
CA GLU A 251 -13.59 -1.12 -8.00
C GLU A 251 -12.79 -0.60 -6.79
N LEU A 252 -11.57 -0.12 -6.98
CA LEU A 252 -10.82 0.56 -5.91
C LEU A 252 -10.52 2.00 -6.23
#